data_e50d27d79fbb4f6245ee3130e7cd86fe
#
_entry.id   e50d27d79fbb4f6245ee3130e7cd86fe
#
_cell.length_a   1.000
_cell.length_b   1.000
_cell.length_c   1.000
_cell.angle_alpha   90.00
_cell.angle_beta   90.00
_cell.angle_gamma   90.00
#
_symmetry.space_group_name_H-M   'P 1'
#
loop_
_entity.id
_entity.type
_entity.pdbx_description
1 polymer ?
#
loop_
_entity_poly.entity_id
_entity_poly.type
_entity_poly.pdbx_seq_one_letter_code
_entity_poly.pdbx_strand_id
1 'polypeptide(L)'
;NEKIYSLLSTRTRNDSFSYLNGVQGQFVDRTEEWALRREREDLLEQKIRDREVIEQKTVQLENLATRLAKYLSPQIYQSIFSDEGKTIEKHTRKNLTIFLSDIVKFTDLTDTLEPEKLAQIINSYLSEMSAIALESGGTIDKFIGDAVLVFFGDPESEGEREDALKCVEMSLRMKQRVKELQKHWKKMG
;
A
#
# COMPACT_ATOMS: atom_id res chain seq x y z
N ASN A 1 29.05 -13.97 -42.28
CA ASN A 1 28.93 -15.06 -41.27
C ASN A 1 30.33 -15.29 -40.68
N GLU A 2 30.56 -14.70 -39.51
CA GLU A 2 31.80 -14.89 -38.76
C GLU A 2 31.71 -16.24 -38.06
N LYS A 3 32.72 -17.10 -38.23
CA LYS A 3 32.79 -18.41 -37.59
C LYS A 3 33.83 -18.39 -36.49
N ILE A 4 33.47 -18.96 -35.36
CA ILE A 4 34.32 -19.00 -34.17
C ILE A 4 34.85 -20.42 -33.97
N TYR A 5 36.18 -20.56 -33.95
CA TYR A 5 36.86 -21.82 -33.74
C TYR A 5 37.68 -21.80 -32.46
N SER A 6 37.68 -22.86 -31.68
CA SER A 6 38.67 -23.11 -30.66
C SER A 6 39.76 -24.05 -31.17
N LEU A 7 41.00 -23.75 -30.83
CA LEU A 7 42.13 -24.63 -31.13
C LEU A 7 42.49 -25.43 -29.87
N LEU A 8 42.30 -26.72 -29.91
CA LEU A 8 42.85 -27.64 -28.92
C LEU A 8 44.20 -28.17 -29.45
N SER A 9 45.27 -27.94 -28.71
CA SER A 9 46.61 -28.47 -29.07
C SER A 9 47.12 -29.42 -28.00
N THR A 10 47.56 -30.56 -28.45
CA THR A 10 48.21 -31.55 -27.57
C THR A 10 49.68 -31.75 -28.06
N ARG A 11 50.61 -31.70 -27.17
CA ARG A 11 52.01 -32.00 -27.49
C ARG A 11 52.25 -33.45 -27.21
N THR A 12 52.63 -34.18 -28.27
CA THR A 12 53.09 -35.56 -28.19
C THR A 12 54.60 -35.61 -28.01
N ARG A 13 55.12 -36.32 -27.04
CA ARG A 13 56.52 -36.56 -26.82
C ARG A 13 56.76 -38.05 -26.82
N ASN A 14 57.67 -38.48 -27.69
CA ASN A 14 58.14 -39.85 -27.73
C ASN A 14 59.56 -39.87 -27.27
N ASP A 15 59.84 -40.52 -26.14
CA ASP A 15 61.21 -40.55 -25.55
C ASP A 15 62.15 -41.48 -26.30
N SER A 16 61.60 -42.46 -27.06
CA SER A 16 62.39 -43.43 -27.81
C SER A 16 62.71 -42.98 -29.24
N PHE A 17 61.87 -42.11 -29.82
CA PHE A 17 62.01 -41.64 -31.16
C PHE A 17 61.72 -40.10 -31.24
N SER A 18 62.79 -39.29 -31.19
CA SER A 18 62.67 -37.84 -31.16
C SER A 18 61.98 -37.24 -32.40
N TYR A 19 62.03 -37.92 -33.53
CA TYR A 19 61.37 -37.54 -34.79
C TYR A 19 59.85 -37.74 -34.78
N LEU A 20 59.29 -38.41 -33.75
CA LEU A 20 57.85 -38.56 -33.53
C LEU A 20 57.30 -37.51 -32.55
N ASN A 21 58.11 -36.61 -32.08
CA ASN A 21 57.65 -35.47 -31.28
C ASN A 21 56.94 -34.48 -32.20
N GLY A 22 55.77 -34.07 -31.76
CA GLY A 22 54.97 -33.14 -32.54
C GLY A 22 53.90 -32.42 -31.72
N VAL A 23 53.21 -31.55 -32.38
CA VAL A 23 52.04 -30.90 -31.84
C VAL A 23 50.86 -31.27 -32.74
N GLN A 24 49.87 -31.85 -32.13
CA GLN A 24 48.59 -32.15 -32.80
C GLN A 24 47.61 -31.06 -32.44
N GLY A 25 47.01 -30.39 -33.44
CA GLY A 25 46.00 -29.39 -33.22
C GLY A 25 44.63 -29.85 -33.83
N GLN A 26 43.56 -29.60 -33.09
CA GLN A 26 42.21 -29.82 -33.56
C GLN A 26 41.45 -28.50 -33.52
N PHE A 27 40.86 -28.10 -34.61
CA PHE A 27 39.93 -26.99 -34.70
C PHE A 27 38.50 -27.49 -34.44
N VAL A 28 37.84 -26.89 -33.44
CA VAL A 28 36.46 -27.19 -33.11
C VAL A 28 35.64 -25.98 -33.41
N ASP A 29 34.63 -26.11 -34.25
CA ASP A 29 33.65 -25.04 -34.56
C ASP A 29 32.78 -24.82 -33.30
N ARG A 30 32.81 -23.63 -32.79
CA ARG A 30 32.08 -23.21 -31.59
C ARG A 30 31.09 -22.09 -31.84
N THR A 31 30.77 -21.88 -33.10
CA THR A 31 29.94 -20.74 -33.54
C THR A 31 28.57 -20.76 -32.87
N GLU A 32 27.92 -21.93 -32.84
CA GLU A 32 26.59 -22.07 -32.21
C GLU A 32 26.67 -21.90 -30.66
N GLU A 33 27.68 -22.48 -30.04
CA GLU A 33 27.87 -22.36 -28.58
C GLU A 33 28.09 -20.90 -28.15
N TRP A 34 28.87 -20.14 -28.91
CA TRP A 34 29.10 -18.73 -28.67
C TRP A 34 27.86 -17.87 -28.95
N ALA A 35 27.09 -18.20 -29.99
CA ALA A 35 25.84 -17.52 -30.29
C ALA A 35 24.82 -17.70 -29.13
N LEU A 36 24.63 -18.93 -28.67
CA LEU A 36 23.74 -19.25 -27.57
C LEU A 36 24.20 -18.61 -26.25
N ARG A 37 25.51 -18.59 -26.02
CA ARG A 37 26.07 -17.95 -24.82
C ARG A 37 25.80 -16.44 -24.82
N ARG A 38 25.99 -15.79 -25.95
CA ARG A 38 25.74 -14.35 -26.11
C ARG A 38 24.26 -14.03 -25.96
N GLU A 39 23.38 -14.80 -26.57
CA GLU A 39 21.92 -14.63 -26.40
C GLU A 39 21.52 -14.79 -24.93
N ARG A 40 22.10 -15.78 -24.24
CA ARG A 40 21.84 -15.98 -22.80
C ARG A 40 22.34 -14.80 -21.97
N GLU A 41 23.51 -14.25 -22.26
CA GLU A 41 24.07 -13.08 -21.59
C GLU A 41 23.16 -11.86 -21.80
N ASP A 42 22.72 -11.61 -23.04
CA ASP A 42 21.81 -10.51 -23.39
C ASP A 42 20.45 -10.65 -22.65
N LEU A 43 19.90 -11.85 -22.59
CA LEU A 43 18.66 -12.14 -21.85
C LEU A 43 18.82 -11.95 -20.34
N LEU A 44 19.97 -12.31 -19.78
CA LEU A 44 20.25 -12.08 -18.35
C LEU A 44 20.36 -10.60 -18.03
N GLU A 45 21.05 -9.84 -18.87
CA GLU A 45 21.13 -8.39 -18.71
C GLU A 45 19.75 -7.72 -18.85
N GLN A 46 18.91 -8.18 -19.79
CA GLN A 46 17.56 -7.69 -19.92
C GLN A 46 16.74 -7.98 -18.66
N LYS A 47 16.81 -9.20 -18.13
CA LYS A 47 16.11 -9.57 -16.87
C LYS A 47 16.55 -8.74 -15.68
N ILE A 48 17.85 -8.40 -15.60
CA ILE A 48 18.35 -7.53 -14.51
C ILE A 48 17.73 -6.14 -14.65
N ARG A 49 17.77 -5.54 -15.86
CA ARG A 49 17.14 -4.23 -16.12
C ARG A 49 15.66 -4.21 -15.82
N ASP A 50 14.92 -5.24 -16.27
CA ASP A 50 13.48 -5.34 -16.02
C ASP A 50 13.17 -5.46 -14.53
N ARG A 51 13.99 -6.22 -13.78
CA ARG A 51 13.85 -6.35 -12.33
C ARG A 51 14.07 -5.02 -11.61
N GLU A 52 15.09 -4.27 -11.98
CA GLU A 52 15.35 -2.94 -11.41
C GLU A 52 14.19 -1.97 -11.66
N VAL A 53 13.63 -1.98 -12.87
CA VAL A 53 12.46 -1.15 -13.22
C VAL A 53 11.22 -1.55 -12.39
N ILE A 54 10.98 -2.86 -12.24
CA ILE A 54 9.86 -3.36 -11.43
C ILE A 54 10.05 -2.94 -9.97
N GLU A 55 11.23 -3.10 -9.41
CA GLU A 55 11.53 -2.73 -8.03
C GLU A 55 11.32 -1.23 -7.78
N GLN A 56 11.80 -0.37 -8.69
CA GLN A 56 11.57 1.06 -8.62
C GLN A 56 10.08 1.42 -8.68
N LYS A 57 9.32 0.76 -9.58
CA LYS A 57 7.87 0.98 -9.69
C LYS A 57 7.13 0.50 -8.45
N THR A 58 7.52 -0.61 -7.87
CA THR A 58 6.93 -1.13 -6.62
C THR A 58 7.11 -0.13 -5.49
N VAL A 59 8.34 0.37 -5.28
CA VAL A 59 8.63 1.39 -4.26
C VAL A 59 7.82 2.69 -4.50
N GLN A 60 7.68 3.11 -5.77
CA GLN A 60 6.85 4.28 -6.10
C GLN A 60 5.38 4.07 -5.76
N LEU A 61 4.82 2.89 -6.06
CA LEU A 61 3.43 2.55 -5.74
C LEU A 61 3.19 2.46 -4.24
N GLU A 62 4.09 1.84 -3.48
CA GLU A 62 4.01 1.77 -2.01
C GLU A 62 4.06 3.17 -1.38
N ASN A 63 4.94 4.05 -1.86
CA ASN A 63 4.99 5.43 -1.41
C ASN A 63 3.71 6.21 -1.72
N LEU A 64 3.13 6.00 -2.91
CA LEU A 64 1.86 6.61 -3.29
C LEU A 64 0.72 6.09 -2.42
N ALA A 65 0.62 4.78 -2.23
CA ALA A 65 -0.37 4.15 -1.36
C ALA A 65 -0.29 4.68 0.08
N THR A 66 0.93 4.79 0.62
CA THR A 66 1.16 5.35 1.96
C THR A 66 0.74 6.82 2.08
N ARG A 67 0.96 7.61 1.01
CA ARG A 67 0.49 9.01 0.98
C ARG A 67 -1.03 9.09 0.91
N LEU A 68 -1.67 8.28 0.07
CA LEU A 68 -3.13 8.23 -0.06
C LEU A 68 -3.80 7.76 1.23
N ALA A 69 -3.19 6.82 1.96
CA ALA A 69 -3.69 6.34 3.25
C ALA A 69 -3.92 7.46 4.28
N LYS A 70 -3.20 8.59 4.16
CA LYS A 70 -3.38 9.74 5.05
C LYS A 70 -4.66 10.55 4.77
N TYR A 71 -5.23 10.40 3.57
CA TYR A 71 -6.38 11.16 3.11
C TYR A 71 -7.64 10.31 2.92
N LEU A 72 -7.51 8.98 3.03
CA LEU A 72 -8.60 8.03 2.91
C LEU A 72 -8.97 7.47 4.29
N SER A 73 -10.25 7.15 4.48
CA SER A 73 -10.62 6.37 5.66
C SER A 73 -9.98 4.97 5.58
N PRO A 74 -9.65 4.35 6.73
CA PRO A 74 -9.02 3.04 6.75
C PRO A 74 -9.81 1.98 5.96
N GLN A 75 -11.14 2.04 5.98
CA GLN A 75 -12.00 1.12 5.27
C GLN A 75 -11.92 1.31 3.75
N ILE A 76 -11.92 2.56 3.27
CA ILE A 76 -11.75 2.87 1.85
C ILE A 76 -10.36 2.47 1.38
N TYR A 77 -9.33 2.73 2.19
CA TYR A 77 -7.98 2.27 1.88
C TYR A 77 -7.91 0.75 1.75
N GLN A 78 -8.46 0.01 2.72
CA GLN A 78 -8.52 -1.45 2.66
C GLN A 78 -9.30 -1.95 1.44
N SER A 79 -10.44 -1.34 1.13
CA SER A 79 -11.25 -1.72 -0.05
C SER A 79 -10.54 -1.51 -1.38
N ILE A 80 -9.67 -0.49 -1.47
CA ILE A 80 -8.89 -0.19 -2.68
C ILE A 80 -7.66 -1.10 -2.80
N PHE A 81 -6.98 -1.37 -1.69
CA PHE A 81 -5.68 -2.05 -1.67
C PHE A 81 -5.72 -3.50 -1.16
N SER A 82 -6.89 -4.00 -0.70
CA SER A 82 -7.04 -5.41 -0.42
C SER A 82 -7.07 -6.22 -1.72
N ASP A 83 -6.36 -7.32 -1.73
CA ASP A 83 -6.07 -8.20 -2.88
C ASP A 83 -7.33 -8.89 -3.49
N GLU A 84 -8.51 -8.59 -3.00
CA GLU A 84 -9.77 -9.20 -3.44
C GLU A 84 -10.30 -8.65 -4.76
N GLY A 85 -9.50 -8.01 -5.59
CA GLY A 85 -9.75 -7.78 -7.03
C GLY A 85 -11.15 -7.30 -7.46
N LYS A 86 -11.94 -6.75 -6.55
CA LYS A 86 -13.25 -6.19 -6.88
C LYS A 86 -13.02 -4.82 -7.51
N THR A 87 -13.00 -4.83 -8.82
CA THR A 87 -12.90 -3.67 -9.70
C THR A 87 -13.83 -2.56 -9.22
N ILE A 88 -13.23 -1.43 -8.88
CA ILE A 88 -13.91 -0.17 -8.47
C ILE A 88 -14.84 0.40 -9.60
N GLU A 89 -14.95 -0.28 -10.73
CA GLU A 89 -15.59 0.22 -11.96
C GLU A 89 -17.12 0.18 -12.01
N LYS A 90 -17.83 -0.33 -11.00
CA LYS A 90 -19.30 -0.28 -10.99
C LYS A 90 -19.79 0.80 -10.04
N HIS A 91 -20.22 1.92 -10.60
CA HIS A 91 -21.06 2.87 -9.88
C HIS A 91 -22.38 2.18 -9.50
N THR A 92 -22.50 1.76 -8.26
CA THR A 92 -23.73 1.18 -7.71
C THR A 92 -24.40 2.21 -6.82
N ARG A 93 -25.71 2.36 -6.97
CA ARG A 93 -26.49 3.13 -5.99
C ARG A 93 -26.74 2.24 -4.78
N LYS A 94 -26.44 2.77 -3.60
CA LYS A 94 -26.67 2.10 -2.31
C LYS A 94 -27.49 3.01 -1.41
N ASN A 95 -28.33 2.41 -0.57
CA ASN A 95 -28.96 3.11 0.54
C ASN A 95 -27.97 3.11 1.72
N LEU A 96 -27.58 4.27 2.18
CA LEU A 96 -26.63 4.42 3.27
C LEU A 96 -27.33 5.08 4.46
N THR A 97 -26.97 4.63 5.68
CA THR A 97 -27.30 5.37 6.90
C THR A 97 -26.18 6.37 7.16
N ILE A 98 -26.53 7.65 7.24
CA ILE A 98 -25.56 8.74 7.42
C ILE A 98 -25.67 9.29 8.84
N PHE A 99 -24.53 9.45 9.47
CA PHE A 99 -24.36 10.11 10.77
C PHE A 99 -23.48 11.34 10.63
N LEU A 100 -23.93 12.44 11.19
CA LEU A 100 -23.17 13.69 11.29
C LEU A 100 -23.21 14.17 12.73
N SER A 101 -22.06 14.42 13.32
CA SER A 101 -21.94 15.04 14.65
C SER A 101 -21.15 16.32 14.58
N ASP A 102 -21.42 17.22 15.50
CA ASP A 102 -20.82 18.55 15.63
C ASP A 102 -20.68 18.93 17.09
N ILE A 103 -19.70 19.75 17.46
CA ILE A 103 -19.50 20.24 18.83
C ILE A 103 -20.31 21.52 19.04
N VAL A 104 -21.24 21.45 19.94
CA VAL A 104 -22.08 22.61 20.27
C VAL A 104 -21.22 23.79 20.73
N LYS A 105 -21.40 24.97 20.11
CA LYS A 105 -20.66 26.19 20.40
C LYS A 105 -19.14 26.10 20.18
N PHE A 106 -18.74 25.31 19.17
CA PHE A 106 -17.33 25.14 18.87
C PHE A 106 -16.65 26.48 18.51
N THR A 107 -17.33 27.35 17.75
CA THR A 107 -16.83 28.69 17.38
C THR A 107 -16.53 29.53 18.63
N ASP A 108 -17.42 29.52 19.63
CA ASP A 108 -17.17 30.24 20.90
C ASP A 108 -15.94 29.69 21.63
N LEU A 109 -15.71 28.37 21.52
CA LEU A 109 -14.54 27.70 22.09
C LEU A 109 -13.23 28.12 21.41
N THR A 110 -13.27 28.26 20.07
CA THR A 110 -12.10 28.69 19.26
C THR A 110 -11.66 30.11 19.60
N ASP A 111 -12.61 30.98 19.96
CA ASP A 111 -12.32 32.38 20.27
C ASP A 111 -11.77 32.57 21.72
N THR A 112 -11.97 31.57 22.58
CA THR A 112 -11.63 31.68 24.01
C THR A 112 -10.39 30.90 24.40
N LEU A 113 -10.03 29.83 23.67
CA LEU A 113 -8.92 28.94 24.00
C LEU A 113 -7.64 29.29 23.24
N GLU A 114 -6.51 29.05 23.89
CA GLU A 114 -5.21 29.07 23.23
C GLU A 114 -5.13 27.98 22.14
N PRO A 115 -4.46 28.26 20.98
CA PRO A 115 -4.42 27.32 19.85
C PRO A 115 -3.93 25.93 20.20
N GLU A 116 -2.97 25.82 21.09
CA GLU A 116 -2.38 24.53 21.52
C GLU A 116 -3.38 23.70 22.33
N LYS A 117 -4.13 24.33 23.23
CA LYS A 117 -5.19 23.68 24.01
C LYS A 117 -6.35 23.26 23.13
N LEU A 118 -6.75 24.13 22.20
CA LEU A 118 -7.78 23.84 21.22
C LEU A 118 -7.40 22.62 20.37
N ALA A 119 -6.16 22.58 19.85
CA ALA A 119 -5.65 21.45 19.07
C ALA A 119 -5.67 20.15 19.88
N GLN A 120 -5.31 20.17 21.16
CA GLN A 120 -5.37 18.98 22.03
C GLN A 120 -6.81 18.48 22.23
N ILE A 121 -7.75 19.39 22.45
CA ILE A 121 -9.18 19.04 22.63
C ILE A 121 -9.72 18.42 21.35
N ILE A 122 -9.51 19.08 20.19
CA ILE A 122 -10.00 18.58 18.90
C ILE A 122 -9.38 17.20 18.58
N ASN A 123 -8.07 17.08 18.70
CA ASN A 123 -7.39 15.82 18.41
C ASN A 123 -7.88 14.68 19.32
N SER A 124 -8.08 14.94 20.62
CA SER A 124 -8.63 13.94 21.52
C SER A 124 -10.07 13.56 21.18
N TYR A 125 -10.90 14.55 20.82
CA TYR A 125 -12.28 14.33 20.38
C TYR A 125 -12.34 13.49 19.10
N LEU A 126 -11.65 13.93 18.05
CA LEU A 126 -11.67 13.24 16.75
C LEU A 126 -11.10 11.84 16.85
N SER A 127 -10.05 11.63 17.63
CA SER A 127 -9.47 10.29 17.85
C SER A 127 -10.46 9.33 18.52
N GLU A 128 -11.13 9.79 19.57
CA GLU A 128 -12.10 8.96 20.30
C GLU A 128 -13.36 8.69 19.48
N MET A 129 -13.88 9.68 18.76
CA MET A 129 -15.03 9.50 17.88
C MET A 129 -14.70 8.57 16.72
N SER A 130 -13.49 8.67 16.17
CA SER A 130 -13.02 7.77 15.12
C SER A 130 -12.91 6.33 15.59
N ALA A 131 -12.34 6.10 16.78
CA ALA A 131 -12.23 4.76 17.36
C ALA A 131 -13.63 4.13 17.53
N ILE A 132 -14.59 4.86 18.10
CA ILE A 132 -15.96 4.36 18.27
C ILE A 132 -16.65 4.08 16.94
N ALA A 133 -16.46 4.95 15.92
CA ALA A 133 -17.02 4.75 14.59
C ALA A 133 -16.51 3.45 13.95
N LEU A 134 -15.20 3.25 13.97
CA LEU A 134 -14.54 2.06 13.42
C LEU A 134 -14.98 0.77 14.14
N GLU A 135 -14.97 0.78 15.48
CA GLU A 135 -15.42 -0.36 16.30
C GLU A 135 -16.90 -0.72 16.07
N SER A 136 -17.71 0.25 15.68
CA SER A 136 -19.13 0.05 15.40
C SER A 136 -19.41 -0.38 13.95
N GLY A 137 -18.36 -0.52 13.10
CA GLY A 137 -18.48 -0.86 11.70
C GLY A 137 -18.89 0.31 10.80
N GLY A 138 -18.79 1.55 11.30
CA GLY A 138 -19.03 2.76 10.51
C GLY A 138 -17.82 3.13 9.65
N THR A 139 -18.08 3.64 8.46
CA THR A 139 -17.05 4.17 7.56
C THR A 139 -16.97 5.69 7.74
N ILE A 140 -15.81 6.19 8.13
CA ILE A 140 -15.56 7.62 8.25
C ILE A 140 -15.35 8.20 6.85
N ASP A 141 -16.21 9.13 6.43
CA ASP A 141 -16.04 9.82 5.15
C ASP A 141 -15.00 10.95 5.30
N LYS A 142 -15.26 11.89 6.17
CA LYS A 142 -14.37 13.04 6.40
C LYS A 142 -14.68 13.73 7.73
N PHE A 143 -13.75 14.63 8.10
CA PHE A 143 -13.93 15.61 9.14
C PHE A 143 -14.21 17.00 8.48
N ILE A 144 -15.19 17.73 8.98
CA ILE A 144 -15.54 19.07 8.51
C ILE A 144 -15.40 20.00 9.71
N GLY A 145 -14.17 20.53 9.92
CA GLY A 145 -13.85 21.24 11.16
C GLY A 145 -13.88 20.29 12.36
N ASP A 146 -14.81 20.49 13.27
CA ASP A 146 -15.09 19.65 14.42
C ASP A 146 -16.17 18.59 14.15
N ALA A 147 -16.85 18.67 13.00
CA ALA A 147 -17.86 17.69 12.62
C ALA A 147 -17.25 16.39 12.10
N VAL A 148 -17.87 15.27 12.46
CA VAL A 148 -17.50 13.92 12.01
C VAL A 148 -18.64 13.36 11.15
N LEU A 149 -18.33 13.06 9.89
CA LEU A 149 -19.25 12.42 8.96
C LEU A 149 -18.92 10.94 8.84
N VAL A 150 -19.87 10.11 9.21
CA VAL A 150 -19.79 8.64 9.17
C VAL A 150 -20.98 8.08 8.41
N PHE A 151 -20.79 7.01 7.66
CA PHE A 151 -21.87 6.28 7.04
C PHE A 151 -21.76 4.77 7.30
N PHE A 152 -22.89 4.06 7.16
CA PHE A 152 -23.01 2.62 7.22
C PHE A 152 -23.65 2.12 5.94
N GLY A 153 -23.31 0.90 5.51
CA GLY A 153 -23.82 0.28 4.30
C GLY A 153 -22.83 0.20 3.14
N ASP A 154 -21.61 0.71 3.32
CA ASP A 154 -20.50 0.59 2.37
C ASP A 154 -19.14 0.71 3.11
N PRO A 155 -18.13 -0.09 2.80
CA PRO A 155 -18.09 -1.19 1.81
C PRO A 155 -18.86 -2.43 2.26
N GLU A 156 -19.09 -2.60 3.53
CA GLU A 156 -19.82 -3.72 4.13
C GLU A 156 -21.20 -3.27 4.60
N SER A 157 -22.19 -4.16 4.49
CA SER A 157 -23.56 -3.93 4.95
C SER A 157 -24.15 -5.23 5.48
N GLU A 158 -24.80 -5.17 6.63
CA GLU A 158 -25.63 -6.25 7.17
C GLU A 158 -27.11 -6.04 6.85
N GLY A 159 -27.44 -5.04 6.04
CA GLY A 159 -28.77 -4.62 5.65
C GLY A 159 -29.18 -3.30 6.28
N GLU A 160 -30.05 -2.55 5.58
CA GLU A 160 -30.41 -1.17 5.93
C GLU A 160 -30.86 -1.00 7.40
N ARG A 161 -31.59 -1.99 7.92
CA ARG A 161 -32.08 -1.96 9.30
C ARG A 161 -30.96 -2.10 10.32
N GLU A 162 -30.05 -3.06 10.08
CA GLU A 162 -28.94 -3.33 10.99
C GLU A 162 -27.90 -2.20 10.92
N ASP A 163 -27.66 -1.66 9.75
CA ASP A 163 -26.82 -0.48 9.55
C ASP A 163 -27.36 0.73 10.31
N ALA A 164 -28.68 0.95 10.30
CA ALA A 164 -29.32 2.01 11.08
C ALA A 164 -29.23 1.77 12.60
N LEU A 165 -29.41 0.53 13.07
CA LEU A 165 -29.26 0.18 14.48
C LEU A 165 -27.84 0.42 14.96
N LYS A 166 -26.84 -0.06 14.23
CA LYS A 166 -25.41 0.19 14.55
C LYS A 166 -25.09 1.68 14.61
N CYS A 167 -25.65 2.48 13.68
CA CYS A 167 -25.49 3.92 13.69
C CYS A 167 -26.04 4.57 14.97
N VAL A 168 -27.23 4.16 15.42
CA VAL A 168 -27.84 4.64 16.67
C VAL A 168 -27.01 4.23 17.87
N GLU A 169 -26.59 2.97 17.98
CA GLU A 169 -25.74 2.47 19.07
C GLU A 169 -24.42 3.22 19.13
N MET A 170 -23.76 3.42 17.97
CA MET A 170 -22.56 4.22 17.85
C MET A 170 -22.79 5.64 18.40
N SER A 171 -23.88 6.28 18.01
CA SER A 171 -24.20 7.65 18.44
C SER A 171 -24.37 7.76 19.96
N LEU A 172 -24.98 6.77 20.59
CA LEU A 172 -25.13 6.70 22.05
C LEU A 172 -23.78 6.50 22.75
N ARG A 173 -22.92 5.65 22.24
CA ARG A 173 -21.56 5.45 22.73
C ARG A 173 -20.74 6.74 22.60
N MET A 174 -20.80 7.41 21.45
CA MET A 174 -20.12 8.70 21.24
C MET A 174 -20.62 9.76 22.22
N LYS A 175 -21.93 9.89 22.42
CA LYS A 175 -22.51 10.82 23.40
C LYS A 175 -22.02 10.55 24.81
N GLN A 176 -21.92 9.30 25.21
CA GLN A 176 -21.39 8.92 26.52
C GLN A 176 -19.90 9.28 26.64
N ARG A 177 -19.13 8.98 25.61
CA ARG A 177 -17.68 9.29 25.60
C ARG A 177 -17.40 10.79 25.65
N VAL A 178 -18.16 11.60 24.93
CA VAL A 178 -18.05 13.07 25.00
C VAL A 178 -18.27 13.60 26.42
N LYS A 179 -19.24 13.06 27.17
CA LYS A 179 -19.46 13.47 28.58
C LYS A 179 -18.25 13.15 29.48
N GLU A 180 -17.54 12.07 29.20
CA GLU A 180 -16.30 11.70 29.91
C GLU A 180 -15.16 12.65 29.56
N LEU A 181 -14.98 12.93 28.25
CA LEU A 181 -13.98 13.87 27.76
C LEU A 181 -14.21 15.28 28.30
N GLN A 182 -15.46 15.75 28.39
CA GLN A 182 -15.80 17.04 28.98
C GLN A 182 -15.34 17.17 30.42
N LYS A 183 -15.42 16.10 31.23
CA LYS A 183 -14.90 16.09 32.60
C LYS A 183 -13.39 16.24 32.67
N HIS A 184 -12.71 15.68 31.65
CA HIS A 184 -11.26 15.80 31.53
C HIS A 184 -10.85 17.20 31.10
N TRP A 185 -11.49 17.72 30.06
CA TRP A 185 -11.21 19.05 29.50
C TRP A 185 -11.45 20.18 30.51
N LYS A 186 -12.52 20.08 31.33
CA LYS A 186 -12.77 21.03 32.41
C LYS A 186 -11.65 21.09 33.47
N LYS A 187 -10.82 20.08 33.60
CA LYS A 187 -9.67 20.08 34.51
C LYS A 187 -8.42 20.69 33.89
N MET A 188 -8.42 20.85 32.57
CA MET A 188 -7.29 21.46 31.84
C MET A 188 -7.40 22.99 31.71
N GLY A 189 -8.49 23.60 32.24
CA GLY A 189 -8.82 25.02 32.18
C GLY A 189 -9.91 25.27 31.25
#